data_cb11294c58a0826a6927e79e3be493a6
#
_entry.id   cb11294c58a0826a6927e79e3be493a6
#
_cell.length_a   1.000
_cell.length_b   1.000
_cell.length_c   1.000
_cell.angle_alpha   90.00
_cell.angle_beta   90.00
_cell.angle_gamma   90.00
#
_symmetry.space_group_name_H-M   'P 1'
#
loop_
_entity.id
_entity.type
_entity.pdbx_description
1 polymer ?
#
loop_
_entity_poly.entity_id
_entity_poly.type
_entity_poly.pdbx_seq_one_letter_code
_entity_poly.pdbx_strand_id
1 'polypeptide(L)'
;MTYPHSPARRPRITVLIPAHNEDDQISAAIASVQGQTVPVDEIIVMADNCTDRTVEVAKANGVTVVETEGNSHRKAGALNQALGALLPAAAGHDQILVMDADSYLDPSFVEVASSWLARDEGHYGGIGGTFRGRRDPRERASMVRRVLTWWVETVQCNEYARYGRDVNRKSGKVLVLTGTAALFSAAALRDVVAARRSGRLPCADRDAPEVYDTSVLTEDNELTLALMHLGWKVRSPRGCTLSTEVMPTWRALYLQRLRWKRGAMENLVQYGLTKVTAKYWGYQIVTFLGVVVTAAYLGTTVWTLAADHSLHVKPLWLAITVIFMTERIVTVRARGWRQMLVAASLLPEMIFDIFLQVTHAKALADSLRGTSRQW
;
A
#
# COMPACT_ATOMS: atom_id res chain seq x y z
N MET A 1 45.75 18.92 13.02
CA MET A 1 44.58 19.77 13.26
C MET A 1 43.34 18.94 13.08
N THR A 2 42.75 18.44 14.15
CA THR A 2 41.49 17.70 14.17
C THR A 2 40.36 18.74 14.09
N TYR A 3 39.65 18.76 12.97
CA TYR A 3 38.40 19.54 12.87
C TYR A 3 37.42 18.95 13.89
N PRO A 4 36.76 19.76 14.72
CA PRO A 4 35.71 19.28 15.60
C PRO A 4 34.54 18.86 14.66
N HIS A 5 34.21 17.56 14.69
CA HIS A 5 32.93 17.10 14.16
C HIS A 5 31.83 17.79 14.97
N SER A 6 31.18 18.80 14.36
CA SER A 6 29.93 19.31 14.89
C SER A 6 28.98 18.11 15.05
N PRO A 7 28.33 17.92 16.19
CA PRO A 7 27.40 16.81 16.36
C PRO A 7 26.36 16.89 15.24
N ALA A 8 26.29 15.84 14.41
CA ALA A 8 25.33 15.79 13.31
C ALA A 8 23.93 16.01 13.90
N ARG A 9 23.28 17.12 13.49
CA ARG A 9 21.92 17.42 13.93
C ARG A 9 21.03 16.22 13.60
N ARG A 10 20.25 15.72 14.57
CA ARG A 10 19.28 14.66 14.30
C ARG A 10 18.36 15.06 13.15
N PRO A 11 17.92 14.12 12.29
CA PRO A 11 16.96 14.43 11.24
C PRO A 11 15.66 14.96 11.87
N ARG A 12 15.10 16.02 11.27
CA ARG A 12 13.75 16.46 11.58
C ARG A 12 12.78 15.49 10.90
N ILE A 13 11.77 15.02 11.64
CA ILE A 13 10.75 14.10 11.16
C ILE A 13 9.42 14.83 11.11
N THR A 14 8.92 15.11 9.90
CA THR A 14 7.60 15.72 9.66
C THR A 14 6.65 14.65 9.13
N VAL A 15 5.45 14.58 9.71
CA VAL A 15 4.40 13.63 9.32
C VAL A 15 3.32 14.36 8.51
N LEU A 16 2.98 13.83 7.34
CA LEU A 16 1.90 14.32 6.49
C LEU A 16 0.76 13.31 6.47
N ILE A 17 -0.44 13.75 6.85
CA ILE A 17 -1.66 12.94 6.87
C ILE A 17 -2.69 13.61 5.94
N PRO A 18 -2.79 13.20 4.67
CA PRO A 18 -3.87 13.67 3.81
C PRO A 18 -5.20 13.07 4.29
N ALA A 19 -6.21 13.92 4.46
CA ALA A 19 -7.51 13.55 5.00
C ALA A 19 -8.66 14.15 4.18
N HIS A 20 -9.66 13.33 3.85
CA HIS A 20 -10.89 13.77 3.19
C HIS A 20 -12.08 13.08 3.84
N ASN A 21 -12.81 13.80 4.69
CA ASN A 21 -13.95 13.28 5.45
C ASN A 21 -13.59 12.06 6.32
N GLU A 22 -12.65 12.27 7.25
CA GLU A 22 -12.09 11.24 8.14
C GLU A 22 -12.29 11.57 9.63
N ASP A 23 -13.36 12.31 9.98
CA ASP A 23 -13.60 12.79 11.35
C ASP A 23 -13.63 11.63 12.38
N ASP A 24 -14.01 10.47 11.96
CA ASP A 24 -14.08 9.25 12.74
C ASP A 24 -12.73 8.58 13.00
N GLN A 25 -11.74 8.73 12.10
CA GLN A 25 -10.48 7.98 12.07
C GLN A 25 -9.28 8.85 12.45
N ILE A 26 -9.32 10.14 12.07
CA ILE A 26 -8.17 11.04 12.15
C ILE A 26 -7.59 11.17 13.56
N SER A 27 -8.43 11.18 14.60
CA SER A 27 -7.94 11.28 15.99
C SER A 27 -7.07 10.08 16.38
N ALA A 28 -7.48 8.87 16.01
CA ALA A 28 -6.72 7.65 16.31
C ALA A 28 -5.42 7.56 15.46
N ALA A 29 -5.47 8.02 14.21
CA ALA A 29 -4.28 8.12 13.36
C ALA A 29 -3.24 9.07 13.98
N ILE A 30 -3.65 10.29 14.38
CA ILE A 30 -2.79 11.27 15.06
C ILE A 30 -2.24 10.68 16.37
N ALA A 31 -3.07 10.06 17.20
CA ALA A 31 -2.64 9.46 18.47
C ALA A 31 -1.59 8.37 18.25
N SER A 32 -1.69 7.58 17.16
CA SER A 32 -0.70 6.56 16.82
C SER A 32 0.68 7.13 16.46
N VAL A 33 0.72 8.35 15.91
CA VAL A 33 1.95 9.09 15.62
C VAL A 33 2.53 9.72 16.90
N GLN A 34 1.67 10.33 17.72
CA GLN A 34 2.09 10.92 19.00
C GLN A 34 2.64 9.88 19.99
N GLY A 35 2.15 8.62 19.87
CA GLY A 35 2.59 7.48 20.69
C GLY A 35 3.85 6.76 20.19
N GLN A 36 4.60 7.31 19.24
CA GLN A 36 5.83 6.68 18.74
C GLN A 36 6.97 6.71 19.77
N THR A 37 7.79 5.65 19.79
CA THR A 37 8.98 5.56 20.68
C THR A 37 10.02 6.63 20.38
N VAL A 38 10.13 7.04 19.12
CA VAL A 38 10.92 8.21 18.69
C VAL A 38 9.93 9.32 18.33
N PRO A 39 9.95 10.46 19.06
CA PRO A 39 9.01 11.53 18.80
C PRO A 39 9.27 12.17 17.43
N VAL A 40 8.18 12.50 16.75
CA VAL A 40 8.21 13.31 15.53
C VAL A 40 8.25 14.79 15.86
N ASP A 41 8.80 15.61 14.97
CA ASP A 41 8.95 17.05 15.23
C ASP A 41 7.69 17.83 14.87
N GLU A 42 6.91 17.34 13.89
CA GLU A 42 5.69 18.01 13.43
C GLU A 42 4.72 17.01 12.81
N ILE A 43 3.42 17.21 13.04
CA ILE A 43 2.33 16.48 12.39
C ILE A 43 1.47 17.50 11.66
N ILE A 44 1.31 17.31 10.36
CA ILE A 44 0.51 18.17 9.48
C ILE A 44 -0.60 17.33 8.88
N VAL A 45 -1.84 17.67 9.18
CA VAL A 45 -3.03 17.11 8.52
C VAL A 45 -3.35 18.00 7.32
N MET A 46 -3.33 17.41 6.12
CA MET A 46 -3.75 18.06 4.88
C MET A 46 -5.23 17.78 4.66
N ALA A 47 -6.08 18.72 5.10
CA ALA A 47 -7.54 18.60 4.95
C ALA A 47 -7.93 18.92 3.50
N ASP A 48 -8.29 17.89 2.73
CA ASP A 48 -8.60 18.01 1.31
C ASP A 48 -10.11 18.02 1.07
N ASN A 49 -10.67 19.21 0.79
CA ASN A 49 -12.09 19.40 0.50
C ASN A 49 -13.01 18.71 1.54
N CYS A 50 -12.69 18.79 2.83
CA CYS A 50 -13.49 18.20 3.90
C CYS A 50 -14.82 18.93 4.08
N THR A 51 -15.89 18.16 4.25
CA THR A 51 -17.26 18.66 4.51
C THR A 51 -17.81 18.20 5.86
N ASP A 52 -17.07 17.35 6.57
CA ASP A 52 -17.36 16.83 7.90
C ASP A 52 -16.55 17.57 8.99
N ARG A 53 -16.40 16.99 10.17
CA ARG A 53 -15.66 17.59 11.29
C ARG A 53 -14.16 17.22 11.30
N THR A 54 -13.60 16.70 10.22
CA THR A 54 -12.19 16.29 10.17
C THR A 54 -11.24 17.41 10.61
N VAL A 55 -11.43 18.64 10.12
CA VAL A 55 -10.61 19.82 10.48
C VAL A 55 -10.70 20.14 11.96
N GLU A 56 -11.90 20.15 12.52
CA GLU A 56 -12.14 20.44 13.93
C GLU A 56 -11.49 19.37 14.83
N VAL A 57 -11.70 18.10 14.49
CA VAL A 57 -11.15 16.96 15.24
C VAL A 57 -9.62 16.98 15.18
N ALA A 58 -9.01 17.24 14.03
CA ALA A 58 -7.56 17.32 13.91
C ALA A 58 -6.98 18.48 14.73
N LYS A 59 -7.57 19.68 14.67
CA LYS A 59 -7.17 20.83 15.49
C LYS A 59 -7.27 20.54 16.99
N ALA A 60 -8.32 19.84 17.42
CA ALA A 60 -8.52 19.45 18.83
C ALA A 60 -7.43 18.47 19.33
N ASN A 61 -6.77 17.73 18.45
CA ASN A 61 -5.62 16.86 18.78
C ASN A 61 -4.27 17.62 18.83
N GLY A 62 -4.26 18.95 18.69
CA GLY A 62 -3.08 19.80 18.85
C GLY A 62 -2.04 19.69 17.72
N VAL A 63 -2.47 19.33 16.51
CA VAL A 63 -1.62 19.22 15.32
C VAL A 63 -1.85 20.36 14.34
N THR A 64 -0.89 20.62 13.46
CA THR A 64 -1.03 21.59 12.38
C THR A 64 -2.04 21.07 11.36
N VAL A 65 -3.03 21.89 10.99
CA VAL A 65 -4.00 21.56 9.94
C VAL A 65 -3.88 22.58 8.84
N VAL A 66 -3.66 22.08 7.62
CA VAL A 66 -3.60 22.88 6.39
C VAL A 66 -4.73 22.42 5.48
N GLU A 67 -5.60 23.33 5.11
CA GLU A 67 -6.65 23.08 4.12
C GLU A 67 -6.09 23.26 2.72
N THR A 68 -6.40 22.34 1.81
CA THR A 68 -5.90 22.41 0.41
C THR A 68 -6.58 23.55 -0.35
N GLU A 69 -5.83 24.21 -1.23
CA GLU A 69 -6.35 25.26 -2.10
C GLU A 69 -6.56 24.72 -3.51
N GLY A 70 -7.82 24.73 -4.00
CA GLY A 70 -8.16 24.36 -5.38
C GLY A 70 -7.72 22.95 -5.80
N ASN A 71 -7.55 22.02 -4.87
CA ASN A 71 -7.10 20.67 -5.17
C ASN A 71 -8.17 19.84 -5.89
N SER A 72 -7.86 19.40 -7.12
CA SER A 72 -8.67 18.44 -7.90
C SER A 72 -7.99 17.07 -8.04
N HIS A 73 -6.77 16.94 -7.51
CA HIS A 73 -5.94 15.73 -7.65
C HIS A 73 -5.91 14.86 -6.39
N ARG A 74 -6.91 15.01 -5.49
CA ARG A 74 -7.11 14.17 -4.30
C ARG A 74 -5.84 14.10 -3.44
N LYS A 75 -5.53 12.91 -2.89
CA LYS A 75 -4.38 12.65 -2.03
C LYS A 75 -3.05 13.14 -2.64
N ALA A 76 -2.80 12.85 -3.92
CA ALA A 76 -1.55 13.26 -4.58
C ALA A 76 -1.39 14.79 -4.61
N GLY A 77 -2.45 15.52 -4.97
CA GLY A 77 -2.43 16.99 -4.98
C GLY A 77 -2.29 17.58 -3.58
N ALA A 78 -3.00 17.06 -2.58
CA ALA A 78 -2.86 17.50 -1.19
C ALA A 78 -1.42 17.31 -0.68
N LEU A 79 -0.82 16.16 -0.95
CA LEU A 79 0.58 15.89 -0.58
C LEU A 79 1.56 16.78 -1.32
N ASN A 80 1.33 17.05 -2.60
CA ASN A 80 2.20 17.92 -3.38
C ASN A 80 2.18 19.36 -2.89
N GLN A 81 1.02 19.90 -2.47
CA GLN A 81 0.95 21.24 -1.84
C GLN A 81 1.80 21.29 -0.56
N ALA A 82 1.69 20.27 0.32
CA ALA A 82 2.51 20.20 1.52
C ALA A 82 4.01 20.07 1.21
N LEU A 83 4.37 19.16 0.30
CA LEU A 83 5.76 18.92 -0.06
C LEU A 83 6.41 20.10 -0.79
N GLY A 84 5.64 20.83 -1.61
CA GLY A 84 6.07 22.05 -2.26
C GLY A 84 6.50 23.14 -1.27
N ALA A 85 5.81 23.23 -0.12
CA ALA A 85 6.16 24.16 0.95
C ALA A 85 7.32 23.64 1.83
N LEU A 86 7.37 22.33 2.11
CA LEU A 86 8.32 21.74 3.05
C LEU A 86 9.71 21.49 2.44
N LEU A 87 9.78 20.92 1.23
CA LEU A 87 11.03 20.44 0.65
C LEU A 87 12.09 21.55 0.41
N PRO A 88 11.75 22.79 0.02
CA PRO A 88 12.75 23.84 -0.16
C PRO A 88 13.53 24.16 1.11
N ALA A 89 12.89 24.09 2.28
CA ALA A 89 13.48 24.40 3.58
C ALA A 89 14.10 23.20 4.30
N ALA A 90 13.75 21.97 3.87
CA ALA A 90 14.22 20.73 4.53
C ALA A 90 15.73 20.51 4.30
N ALA A 91 16.45 20.05 5.32
CA ALA A 91 17.81 19.55 5.16
C ALA A 91 17.82 18.21 4.41
N GLY A 92 18.95 17.82 3.81
CA GLY A 92 19.04 16.56 3.04
C GLY A 92 18.76 15.30 3.86
N HIS A 93 19.10 15.34 5.13
CA HIS A 93 18.90 14.26 6.09
C HIS A 93 17.55 14.28 6.80
N ASP A 94 16.71 15.31 6.57
CA ASP A 94 15.36 15.35 7.13
C ASP A 94 14.49 14.27 6.51
N GLN A 95 13.47 13.87 7.26
CA GLN A 95 12.63 12.72 6.94
C GLN A 95 11.15 13.15 6.90
N ILE A 96 10.43 12.64 5.95
CA ILE A 96 9.01 12.94 5.76
C ILE A 96 8.23 11.63 5.78
N LEU A 97 7.37 11.46 6.78
CA LEU A 97 6.44 10.35 6.88
C LEU A 97 5.12 10.73 6.22
N VAL A 98 4.71 9.98 5.22
CA VAL A 98 3.39 10.10 4.62
C VAL A 98 2.57 8.90 5.07
N MET A 99 1.37 9.13 5.61
CA MET A 99 0.46 8.05 6.04
C MET A 99 -1.00 8.37 5.78
N ASP A 100 -1.81 7.35 5.54
CA ASP A 100 -3.26 7.49 5.38
C ASP A 100 -3.95 7.82 6.71
N ALA A 101 -5.04 8.60 6.65
CA ALA A 101 -5.82 9.02 7.81
C ALA A 101 -6.56 7.87 8.51
N ASP A 102 -6.76 6.73 7.83
CA ASP A 102 -7.36 5.49 8.33
C ASP A 102 -6.34 4.48 8.89
N SER A 103 -5.07 4.84 8.90
CA SER A 103 -3.94 3.97 9.27
C SER A 103 -3.40 4.31 10.65
N TYR A 104 -3.05 3.27 11.43
CA TYR A 104 -2.52 3.42 12.80
C TYR A 104 -1.18 2.71 12.91
N LEU A 105 -0.15 3.47 13.21
CA LEU A 105 1.23 2.98 13.33
C LEU A 105 1.43 2.18 14.61
N ASP A 106 2.22 1.11 14.55
CA ASP A 106 2.75 0.48 15.76
C ASP A 106 3.81 1.39 16.42
N PRO A 107 3.98 1.36 17.75
CA PRO A 107 4.81 2.33 18.46
C PRO A 107 6.28 2.44 18.02
N SER A 108 6.85 1.38 17.44
CA SER A 108 8.26 1.35 16.98
C SER A 108 8.43 1.71 15.49
N PHE A 109 7.37 2.10 14.80
CA PHE A 109 7.42 2.32 13.33
C PHE A 109 8.45 3.38 12.95
N VAL A 110 8.36 4.57 13.55
CA VAL A 110 9.25 5.71 13.24
C VAL A 110 10.69 5.39 13.63
N GLU A 111 10.91 4.79 14.80
CA GLU A 111 12.24 4.37 15.25
C GLU A 111 12.93 3.43 14.24
N VAL A 112 12.23 2.38 13.86
CA VAL A 112 12.78 1.39 12.91
C VAL A 112 12.98 2.02 11.53
N ALA A 113 12.01 2.76 11.02
CA ALA A 113 12.08 3.37 9.71
C ALA A 113 13.22 4.41 9.63
N SER A 114 13.33 5.30 10.61
CA SER A 114 14.38 6.29 10.68
C SER A 114 15.78 5.66 10.79
N SER A 115 15.91 4.60 11.61
CA SER A 115 17.19 3.87 11.73
C SER A 115 17.64 3.25 10.39
N TRP A 116 16.72 2.82 9.55
CA TRP A 116 17.04 2.30 8.23
C TRP A 116 17.45 3.40 7.25
N LEU A 117 16.76 4.54 7.25
CA LEU A 117 17.14 5.69 6.41
C LEU A 117 18.52 6.26 6.76
N ALA A 118 18.90 6.21 8.05
CA ALA A 118 20.18 6.69 8.54
C ALA A 118 21.38 5.79 8.21
N ARG A 119 21.19 4.62 7.57
CA ARG A 119 22.27 3.70 7.24
C ARG A 119 23.04 4.19 6.01
N ASP A 120 24.29 4.57 6.18
CA ASP A 120 25.17 5.04 5.09
C ASP A 120 25.33 4.01 3.97
N GLU A 121 25.40 2.72 4.30
CA GLU A 121 25.58 1.63 3.33
C GLU A 121 24.36 1.40 2.43
N GLY A 122 23.21 1.95 2.76
CA GLY A 122 21.92 1.59 2.17
C GLY A 122 21.50 2.45 1.00
N HIS A 123 21.80 3.72 1.00
CA HIS A 123 21.23 4.72 0.07
C HIS A 123 19.70 4.54 -0.07
N TYR A 124 19.00 4.57 1.09
CA TYR A 124 17.57 4.36 1.14
C TYR A 124 16.83 5.67 0.89
N GLY A 125 15.92 5.66 -0.10
CA GLY A 125 15.02 6.80 -0.40
C GLY A 125 13.69 6.72 0.34
N GLY A 126 13.26 5.50 0.72
CA GLY A 126 12.00 5.31 1.42
C GLY A 126 11.91 3.99 2.16
N ILE A 127 11.26 4.02 3.32
CA ILE A 127 10.97 2.87 4.19
C ILE A 127 9.46 2.80 4.41
N GLY A 128 8.82 1.76 3.91
CA GLY A 128 7.39 1.53 4.07
C GLY A 128 7.05 0.56 5.18
N GLY A 129 5.76 0.49 5.51
CA GLY A 129 5.22 -0.45 6.47
C GLY A 129 4.69 -1.73 5.85
N THR A 130 4.54 -2.76 6.68
CA THR A 130 3.66 -3.89 6.44
C THR A 130 2.40 -3.71 7.28
N PHE A 131 1.24 -3.96 6.69
CA PHE A 131 -0.03 -3.63 7.33
C PHE A 131 -0.82 -4.86 7.75
N ARG A 132 -1.64 -4.67 8.79
CA ARG A 132 -2.65 -5.62 9.27
C ARG A 132 -4.03 -5.03 9.01
N GLY A 133 -4.96 -5.86 8.57
CA GLY A 133 -6.34 -5.44 8.39
C GLY A 133 -7.01 -5.16 9.74
N ARG A 134 -7.65 -4.00 9.86
CA ARG A 134 -8.49 -3.58 10.97
C ARG A 134 -9.94 -3.55 10.50
N ARG A 135 -10.85 -4.10 11.32
CA ARG A 135 -12.29 -4.10 11.06
C ARG A 135 -12.93 -2.86 11.67
N ASP A 136 -13.86 -2.24 10.97
CA ASP A 136 -14.69 -1.21 11.57
C ASP A 136 -15.82 -1.85 12.42
N PRO A 137 -15.88 -1.57 13.73
CA PRO A 137 -16.92 -2.13 14.60
C PRO A 137 -18.30 -1.48 14.43
N ARG A 138 -18.43 -0.42 13.63
CA ARG A 138 -19.60 0.45 13.61
C ARG A 138 -20.75 -0.02 12.72
N GLU A 139 -20.57 -1.01 11.88
CA GLU A 139 -21.61 -1.44 10.94
C GLU A 139 -22.76 -2.19 11.66
N ARG A 140 -23.85 -1.47 11.96
CA ARG A 140 -25.12 -2.03 12.43
C ARG A 140 -25.90 -2.57 11.23
N ALA A 141 -25.69 -3.82 10.87
CA ALA A 141 -26.36 -4.45 9.75
C ALA A 141 -27.21 -5.65 10.18
N SER A 142 -28.11 -6.11 9.30
CA SER A 142 -28.83 -7.37 9.47
C SER A 142 -27.84 -8.55 9.66
N MET A 143 -28.29 -9.66 10.26
CA MET A 143 -27.45 -10.81 10.56
C MET A 143 -26.73 -11.37 9.30
N VAL A 144 -27.43 -11.44 8.17
CA VAL A 144 -26.88 -11.91 6.90
C VAL A 144 -25.77 -10.97 6.41
N ARG A 145 -26.01 -9.65 6.46
CA ARG A 145 -25.03 -8.65 6.06
C ARG A 145 -23.79 -8.70 6.95
N ARG A 146 -23.97 -8.86 8.26
CA ARG A 146 -22.86 -9.04 9.22
C ARG A 146 -22.00 -10.25 8.90
N VAL A 147 -22.58 -11.39 8.50
CA VAL A 147 -21.83 -12.60 8.12
C VAL A 147 -21.06 -12.36 6.83
N LEU A 148 -21.67 -11.73 5.82
CA LEU A 148 -20.99 -11.41 4.56
C LEU A 148 -19.86 -10.41 4.75
N THR A 149 -20.06 -9.34 5.52
CA THR A 149 -19.01 -8.36 5.87
C THR A 149 -17.89 -9.06 6.63
N TRP A 150 -18.20 -9.83 7.67
CA TRP A 150 -17.21 -10.58 8.43
C TRP A 150 -16.36 -11.49 7.55
N TRP A 151 -16.98 -12.12 6.55
CA TRP A 151 -16.26 -12.99 5.62
C TRP A 151 -15.31 -12.21 4.73
N VAL A 152 -15.79 -11.15 4.05
CA VAL A 152 -14.94 -10.34 3.16
C VAL A 152 -13.78 -9.69 3.91
N GLU A 153 -14.01 -9.19 5.12
CA GLU A 153 -12.96 -8.65 5.99
C GLU A 153 -11.94 -9.72 6.40
N THR A 154 -12.43 -10.95 6.73
CA THR A 154 -11.55 -12.03 7.18
C THR A 154 -10.59 -12.48 6.10
N VAL A 155 -11.04 -12.66 4.85
CA VAL A 155 -10.16 -13.05 3.75
C VAL A 155 -9.14 -11.96 3.39
N GLN A 156 -9.52 -10.67 3.49
CA GLN A 156 -8.57 -9.55 3.35
C GLN A 156 -7.52 -9.55 4.47
N CYS A 157 -7.95 -9.73 5.72
CA CYS A 157 -7.01 -9.83 6.85
C CYS A 157 -6.01 -10.99 6.66
N ASN A 158 -6.47 -12.12 6.11
CA ASN A 158 -5.60 -13.26 5.80
C ASN A 158 -4.64 -12.93 4.64
N GLU A 159 -5.12 -12.24 3.59
CA GLU A 159 -4.28 -11.76 2.49
C GLU A 159 -3.16 -10.83 3.00
N TYR A 160 -3.49 -9.86 3.85
CA TYR A 160 -2.51 -8.95 4.44
C TYR A 160 -1.48 -9.68 5.33
N ALA A 161 -1.91 -10.74 6.04
CA ALA A 161 -0.99 -11.59 6.80
C ALA A 161 -0.02 -12.35 5.88
N ARG A 162 -0.50 -12.86 4.74
CA ARG A 162 0.35 -13.52 3.74
C ARG A 162 1.37 -12.54 3.15
N TYR A 163 0.92 -11.33 2.78
CA TYR A 163 1.79 -10.26 2.30
C TYR A 163 2.90 -9.91 3.31
N GLY A 164 2.54 -9.62 4.56
CA GLY A 164 3.51 -9.29 5.61
C GLY A 164 4.51 -10.42 5.87
N ARG A 165 4.06 -11.68 5.83
CA ARG A 165 4.95 -12.86 5.95
C ARG A 165 5.92 -12.97 4.76
N ASP A 166 5.46 -12.75 3.54
CA ASP A 166 6.29 -12.80 2.33
C ASP A 166 7.36 -11.68 2.35
N VAL A 167 6.97 -10.45 2.70
CA VAL A 167 7.90 -9.33 2.88
C VAL A 167 8.96 -9.65 3.94
N ASN A 168 8.56 -10.21 5.08
CA ASN A 168 9.50 -10.62 6.14
C ASN A 168 10.46 -11.72 5.68
N ARG A 169 10.01 -12.70 4.91
CA ARG A 169 10.85 -13.76 4.32
C ARG A 169 11.89 -13.20 3.35
N LYS A 170 11.55 -12.15 2.63
CA LYS A 170 12.43 -11.44 1.69
C LYS A 170 13.28 -10.36 2.35
N SER A 171 13.41 -10.38 3.69
CA SER A 171 14.17 -9.39 4.47
C SER A 171 13.72 -7.95 4.21
N GLY A 172 12.42 -7.73 4.07
CA GLY A 172 11.83 -6.42 3.82
C GLY A 172 11.94 -5.93 2.37
N LYS A 173 12.37 -6.74 1.42
CA LYS A 173 12.37 -6.36 0.00
C LYS A 173 10.93 -6.29 -0.50
N VAL A 174 10.52 -5.13 -0.98
CA VAL A 174 9.18 -4.87 -1.53
C VAL A 174 9.27 -4.41 -2.96
N LEU A 175 8.18 -4.55 -3.68
CA LEU A 175 8.01 -3.99 -5.03
C LEU A 175 7.41 -2.59 -4.97
N VAL A 176 6.64 -2.28 -3.92
CA VAL A 176 5.93 -1.02 -3.73
C VAL A 176 6.04 -0.62 -2.27
N LEU A 177 6.37 0.65 -2.01
CA LEU A 177 6.12 1.28 -0.73
C LEU A 177 4.63 1.63 -0.69
N THR A 178 3.90 1.01 0.20
CA THR A 178 2.45 1.19 0.26
C THR A 178 2.08 2.58 0.74
N GLY A 179 1.04 3.18 0.16
CA GLY A 179 0.53 4.49 0.52
C GLY A 179 -0.03 4.59 1.94
N THR A 180 -0.20 3.44 2.63
CA THR A 180 -0.69 3.38 4.01
C THR A 180 0.23 4.03 5.03
N ALA A 181 1.55 3.83 4.91
CA ALA A 181 2.58 4.61 5.60
C ALA A 181 3.97 4.35 5.01
N ALA A 182 4.70 5.41 4.70
CA ALA A 182 6.08 5.35 4.25
C ALA A 182 6.88 6.57 4.71
N LEU A 183 8.07 6.34 5.26
CA LEU A 183 9.03 7.37 5.66
C LEU A 183 10.05 7.57 4.55
N PHE A 184 10.17 8.78 4.04
CA PHE A 184 11.04 9.16 2.94
C PHE A 184 12.20 10.06 3.38
N SER A 185 13.34 9.98 2.70
CA SER A 185 14.40 10.97 2.78
C SER A 185 14.00 12.22 2.00
N ALA A 186 14.14 13.41 2.58
CA ALA A 186 13.91 14.67 1.88
C ALA A 186 14.83 14.84 0.65
N ALA A 187 16.07 14.34 0.72
CA ALA A 187 16.97 14.30 -0.43
C ALA A 187 16.40 13.48 -1.58
N ALA A 188 15.88 12.29 -1.29
CA ALA A 188 15.31 11.40 -2.31
C ALA A 188 14.08 12.02 -2.98
N LEU A 189 13.21 12.68 -2.23
CA LEU A 189 12.04 13.38 -2.79
C LEU A 189 12.44 14.57 -3.67
N ARG A 190 13.48 15.32 -3.28
CA ARG A 190 14.02 16.40 -4.14
C ARG A 190 14.63 15.87 -5.41
N ASP A 191 15.33 14.74 -5.37
CA ASP A 191 15.87 14.10 -6.56
C ASP A 191 14.77 13.69 -7.54
N VAL A 192 13.61 13.24 -7.04
CA VAL A 192 12.45 12.95 -7.89
C VAL A 192 11.98 14.22 -8.61
N VAL A 193 11.78 15.34 -7.90
CA VAL A 193 11.37 16.62 -8.50
C VAL A 193 12.39 17.09 -9.53
N ALA A 194 13.68 17.05 -9.20
CA ALA A 194 14.75 17.44 -10.12
C ALA A 194 14.82 16.55 -11.37
N ALA A 195 14.58 15.24 -11.20
CA ALA A 195 14.58 14.29 -12.30
C ALA A 195 13.35 14.45 -13.21
N ARG A 196 12.19 14.80 -12.66
CA ARG A 196 11.00 15.14 -13.44
C ARG A 196 11.23 16.41 -14.26
N ARG A 197 11.76 17.45 -13.65
CA ARG A 197 12.12 18.73 -14.32
C ARG A 197 13.09 18.50 -15.48
N SER A 198 14.09 17.64 -15.31
CA SER A 198 15.08 17.35 -16.36
C SER A 198 14.62 16.32 -17.40
N GLY A 199 13.39 15.79 -17.28
CA GLY A 199 12.85 14.78 -18.19
C GLY A 199 13.44 13.38 -18.03
N ARG A 200 14.18 13.10 -16.94
CA ARG A 200 14.69 11.75 -16.64
C ARG A 200 13.63 10.81 -16.09
N LEU A 201 12.55 11.36 -15.52
CA LEU A 201 11.39 10.62 -15.07
C LEU A 201 10.13 11.11 -15.79
N PRO A 202 9.10 10.27 -15.91
CA PRO A 202 7.78 10.70 -16.35
C PRO A 202 7.24 11.83 -15.47
N CYS A 203 6.51 12.77 -16.06
CA CYS A 203 5.92 13.89 -15.37
C CYS A 203 4.70 14.38 -16.13
N ALA A 204 3.59 14.66 -15.43
CA ALA A 204 2.38 15.24 -16.02
C ALA A 204 2.66 16.69 -16.48
N ASP A 205 3.34 17.47 -15.67
CA ASP A 205 3.74 18.85 -15.97
C ASP A 205 5.23 19.05 -15.64
N ARG A 206 6.04 19.35 -16.65
CA ARG A 206 7.49 19.58 -16.48
C ARG A 206 7.82 21.00 -16.03
N ASP A 207 6.93 21.95 -16.25
CA ASP A 207 7.13 23.34 -15.84
C ASP A 207 6.85 23.51 -14.34
N ALA A 208 5.94 22.69 -13.81
CA ALA A 208 5.64 22.59 -12.38
C ALA A 208 5.83 21.14 -11.85
N PRO A 209 7.08 20.62 -11.82
CA PRO A 209 7.31 19.22 -11.44
C PRO A 209 7.09 19.03 -9.95
N GLU A 210 6.30 18.01 -9.62
CA GLU A 210 5.90 17.65 -8.27
C GLU A 210 6.49 16.29 -7.86
N VAL A 211 6.40 15.94 -6.56
CA VAL A 211 6.86 14.65 -6.03
C VAL A 211 5.96 13.53 -6.51
N TYR A 212 4.65 13.68 -6.35
CA TYR A 212 3.65 12.70 -6.78
C TYR A 212 3.13 13.05 -8.16
N ASP A 213 3.15 12.09 -9.08
CA ASP A 213 2.51 12.27 -10.39
C ASP A 213 0.98 12.22 -10.22
N THR A 214 0.32 13.34 -10.48
CA THR A 214 -1.14 13.49 -10.35
C THR A 214 -1.92 12.85 -11.49
N SER A 215 -1.24 12.41 -12.55
CA SER A 215 -1.85 11.76 -13.72
C SER A 215 -2.07 10.27 -13.54
N VAL A 216 -1.52 9.65 -12.48
CA VAL A 216 -1.57 8.19 -12.26
C VAL A 216 -2.67 7.77 -11.27
N LEU A 217 -3.05 6.49 -11.33
CA LEU A 217 -4.05 5.91 -10.44
C LEU A 217 -3.50 5.49 -9.06
N THR A 218 -2.20 5.23 -8.98
CA THR A 218 -1.50 4.73 -7.79
C THR A 218 -0.18 5.49 -7.65
N GLU A 219 -0.25 6.60 -6.94
CA GLU A 219 0.82 7.56 -6.72
C GLU A 219 1.98 6.97 -5.91
N ASP A 220 1.68 6.07 -4.97
CA ASP A 220 2.64 5.35 -4.14
C ASP A 220 3.49 4.34 -4.95
N ASN A 221 2.84 3.62 -5.85
CA ASN A 221 3.50 2.70 -6.76
C ASN A 221 4.41 3.46 -7.75
N GLU A 222 3.91 4.55 -8.32
CA GLU A 222 4.66 5.40 -9.24
C GLU A 222 5.89 6.01 -8.55
N LEU A 223 5.72 6.64 -7.37
CA LEU A 223 6.82 7.20 -6.60
C LEU A 223 7.88 6.13 -6.23
N THR A 224 7.45 4.91 -5.94
CA THR A 224 8.37 3.80 -5.68
C THR A 224 9.24 3.50 -6.91
N LEU A 225 8.63 3.45 -8.10
CA LEU A 225 9.36 3.26 -9.36
C LEU A 225 10.30 4.44 -9.64
N ALA A 226 9.85 5.68 -9.42
CA ALA A 226 10.66 6.88 -9.56
C ALA A 226 11.94 6.82 -8.72
N LEU A 227 11.79 6.55 -7.42
CA LEU A 227 12.93 6.39 -6.50
C LEU A 227 13.91 5.32 -6.97
N MET A 228 13.41 4.16 -7.39
CA MET A 228 14.25 3.07 -7.84
C MET A 228 14.98 3.37 -9.16
N HIS A 229 14.38 4.13 -10.08
CA HIS A 229 15.03 4.58 -11.31
C HIS A 229 16.16 5.58 -11.06
N LEU A 230 16.09 6.31 -9.95
CA LEU A 230 17.16 7.21 -9.49
C LEU A 230 18.24 6.48 -8.66
N GLY A 231 18.13 5.17 -8.49
CA GLY A 231 19.09 4.36 -7.75
C GLY A 231 18.83 4.31 -6.23
N TRP A 232 17.78 4.98 -5.74
CA TRP A 232 17.39 4.88 -4.34
C TRP A 232 16.83 3.49 -4.02
N LYS A 233 17.22 2.95 -2.88
CA LYS A 233 16.68 1.68 -2.37
C LYS A 233 15.42 1.93 -1.57
N VAL A 234 14.48 0.96 -1.63
CA VAL A 234 13.24 0.96 -0.86
C VAL A 234 13.10 -0.32 -0.06
N ARG A 235 12.54 -0.27 1.15
CA ARG A 235 12.30 -1.44 1.99
C ARG A 235 11.09 -1.28 2.90
N SER A 236 10.57 -2.42 3.37
CA SER A 236 9.60 -2.52 4.48
C SER A 236 10.17 -3.49 5.52
N PRO A 237 11.07 -3.03 6.41
CA PRO A 237 11.75 -3.88 7.35
C PRO A 237 10.80 -4.40 8.44
N ARG A 238 11.18 -5.55 9.05
CA ARG A 238 10.47 -6.07 10.21
C ARG A 238 10.47 -5.01 11.33
N GLY A 239 9.30 -4.76 11.92
CA GLY A 239 9.12 -3.72 12.93
C GLY A 239 8.43 -2.46 12.41
N CYS A 240 8.50 -2.17 11.12
CA CYS A 240 7.64 -1.16 10.50
C CYS A 240 6.26 -1.79 10.21
N THR A 241 5.40 -1.80 11.21
CA THR A 241 4.06 -2.40 11.12
C THR A 241 2.99 -1.38 11.48
N LEU A 242 1.82 -1.54 10.87
CA LEU A 242 0.66 -0.67 11.08
C LEU A 242 -0.63 -1.46 10.89
N SER A 243 -1.74 -0.88 11.28
CA SER A 243 -3.08 -1.39 10.95
C SER A 243 -3.82 -0.39 10.07
N THR A 244 -4.55 -0.88 9.08
CA THR A 244 -5.38 -0.07 8.17
C THR A 244 -6.74 -0.72 8.01
N GLU A 245 -7.73 0.06 7.62
CA GLU A 245 -9.09 -0.42 7.44
C GLU A 245 -9.19 -1.42 6.27
N VAL A 246 -10.05 -2.43 6.41
CA VAL A 246 -10.39 -3.36 5.34
C VAL A 246 -11.75 -3.01 4.74
N MET A 247 -11.92 -3.29 3.47
CA MET A 247 -13.18 -2.99 2.77
C MET A 247 -14.32 -3.85 3.31
N PRO A 248 -15.44 -3.24 3.73
CA PRO A 248 -16.55 -3.96 4.35
C PRO A 248 -17.43 -4.72 3.34
N THR A 249 -17.32 -4.41 2.05
CA THR A 249 -18.15 -5.01 1.00
C THR A 249 -17.35 -5.50 -0.20
N TRP A 250 -17.86 -6.53 -0.89
CA TRP A 250 -17.25 -7.04 -2.13
C TRP A 250 -17.14 -5.97 -3.22
N ARG A 251 -18.10 -5.04 -3.29
CA ARG A 251 -18.08 -3.95 -4.27
C ARG A 251 -16.94 -2.96 -3.97
N ALA A 252 -16.80 -2.52 -2.72
CA ALA A 252 -15.72 -1.62 -2.32
C ALA A 252 -14.35 -2.27 -2.54
N LEU A 253 -14.23 -3.55 -2.15
CA LEU A 253 -13.03 -4.33 -2.37
C LEU A 253 -12.69 -4.47 -3.87
N TYR A 254 -13.69 -4.75 -4.71
CA TYR A 254 -13.51 -4.85 -6.16
C TYR A 254 -12.96 -3.55 -6.74
N LEU A 255 -13.56 -2.41 -6.41
CA LEU A 255 -13.13 -1.10 -6.91
C LEU A 255 -11.71 -0.77 -6.44
N GLN A 256 -11.40 -1.03 -5.17
CA GLN A 256 -10.05 -0.84 -4.62
C GLN A 256 -9.01 -1.70 -5.34
N ARG A 257 -9.28 -3.00 -5.51
CA ARG A 257 -8.36 -3.94 -6.18
C ARG A 257 -8.21 -3.64 -7.67
N LEU A 258 -9.30 -3.26 -8.33
CA LEU A 258 -9.28 -2.85 -9.73
C LEU A 258 -8.37 -1.62 -9.92
N ARG A 259 -8.53 -0.60 -9.07
CA ARG A 259 -7.68 0.59 -9.07
C ARG A 259 -6.21 0.23 -8.89
N TRP A 260 -5.88 -0.59 -7.88
CA TRP A 260 -4.50 -0.98 -7.61
C TRP A 260 -3.86 -1.76 -8.77
N LYS A 261 -4.60 -2.74 -9.31
CA LYS A 261 -4.08 -3.57 -10.40
C LYS A 261 -3.90 -2.77 -11.69
N ARG A 262 -4.89 -1.94 -12.03
CA ARG A 262 -4.84 -1.09 -13.21
C ARG A 262 -3.73 -0.03 -13.08
N GLY A 263 -3.65 0.66 -11.96
CA GLY A 263 -2.61 1.67 -11.71
C GLY A 263 -1.21 1.09 -11.80
N ALA A 264 -0.98 -0.09 -11.20
CA ALA A 264 0.31 -0.77 -11.31
C ALA A 264 0.70 -1.10 -12.76
N MET A 265 -0.26 -1.51 -13.61
CA MET A 265 0.01 -1.78 -15.03
C MET A 265 0.23 -0.50 -15.82
N GLU A 266 -0.59 0.54 -15.61
CA GLU A 266 -0.41 1.83 -16.28
C GLU A 266 0.95 2.46 -15.94
N ASN A 267 1.39 2.39 -14.68
CA ASN A 267 2.72 2.84 -14.27
C ASN A 267 3.83 2.05 -14.98
N LEU A 268 3.69 0.73 -15.11
CA LEU A 268 4.66 -0.09 -15.84
C LEU A 268 4.74 0.28 -17.32
N VAL A 269 3.61 0.58 -17.94
CA VAL A 269 3.56 1.05 -19.34
C VAL A 269 4.22 2.43 -19.46
N GLN A 270 3.96 3.34 -18.52
CA GLN A 270 4.53 4.69 -18.50
C GLN A 270 6.07 4.67 -18.40
N TYR A 271 6.63 3.79 -17.57
CA TYR A 271 8.08 3.64 -17.39
C TYR A 271 8.73 2.73 -18.45
N GLY A 272 7.94 1.93 -19.17
CA GLY A 272 8.41 0.98 -20.16
C GLY A 272 9.20 -0.21 -19.56
N LEU A 273 9.93 -0.92 -20.41
CA LEU A 273 10.75 -2.04 -19.99
C LEU A 273 12.18 -1.56 -19.69
N THR A 274 12.51 -1.48 -18.41
CA THR A 274 13.82 -1.06 -17.89
C THR A 274 14.39 -2.13 -16.95
N LYS A 275 15.64 -1.99 -16.51
CA LYS A 275 16.24 -2.88 -15.51
C LYS A 275 15.43 -2.88 -14.18
N VAL A 276 14.78 -1.77 -13.83
CA VAL A 276 13.93 -1.64 -12.66
C VAL A 276 12.59 -2.35 -12.88
N THR A 277 11.93 -2.06 -14.00
CA THR A 277 10.57 -2.55 -14.27
C THR A 277 10.53 -4.01 -14.75
N ALA A 278 11.61 -4.56 -15.28
CA ALA A 278 11.66 -5.94 -15.81
C ALA A 278 11.14 -6.98 -14.79
N LYS A 279 11.51 -6.82 -13.52
CA LYS A 279 11.04 -7.70 -12.44
C LYS A 279 9.51 -7.58 -12.21
N TYR A 280 8.97 -6.39 -12.34
CA TYR A 280 7.52 -6.14 -12.20
C TYR A 280 6.76 -6.71 -13.39
N TRP A 281 7.29 -6.55 -14.61
CA TRP A 281 6.74 -7.19 -15.81
C TRP A 281 6.73 -8.71 -15.67
N GLY A 282 7.82 -9.31 -15.20
CA GLY A 282 7.88 -10.75 -14.91
C GLY A 282 6.80 -11.18 -13.92
N TYR A 283 6.56 -10.41 -12.85
CA TYR A 283 5.51 -10.68 -11.89
C TYR A 283 4.11 -10.59 -12.51
N GLN A 284 3.84 -9.60 -13.37
CA GLN A 284 2.56 -9.49 -14.09
C GLN A 284 2.33 -10.66 -15.03
N ILE A 285 3.36 -11.11 -15.76
CA ILE A 285 3.28 -12.27 -16.65
C ILE A 285 2.95 -13.54 -15.85
N VAL A 286 3.65 -13.79 -14.74
CA VAL A 286 3.39 -14.96 -13.88
C VAL A 286 1.97 -14.92 -13.31
N THR A 287 1.49 -13.74 -12.90
CA THR A 287 0.12 -13.56 -12.39
C THR A 287 -0.90 -13.86 -13.49
N PHE A 288 -0.67 -13.36 -14.70
CA PHE A 288 -1.55 -13.62 -15.84
C PHE A 288 -1.57 -15.11 -16.23
N LEU A 289 -0.41 -15.78 -16.27
CA LEU A 289 -0.33 -17.22 -16.47
C LEU A 289 -1.11 -17.98 -15.40
N GLY A 290 -1.06 -17.54 -14.15
CA GLY A 290 -1.87 -18.07 -13.05
C GLY A 290 -3.37 -17.98 -13.35
N VAL A 291 -3.84 -16.84 -13.87
CA VAL A 291 -5.25 -16.67 -14.30
C VAL A 291 -5.63 -17.69 -15.38
N VAL A 292 -4.80 -17.83 -16.42
CA VAL A 292 -5.04 -18.76 -17.54
C VAL A 292 -5.08 -20.21 -17.04
N VAL A 293 -4.11 -20.61 -16.20
CA VAL A 293 -4.04 -21.97 -15.63
C VAL A 293 -5.26 -22.27 -14.76
N THR A 294 -5.69 -21.32 -13.93
CA THR A 294 -6.89 -21.48 -13.09
C THR A 294 -8.15 -21.60 -13.95
N ALA A 295 -8.29 -20.76 -14.97
CA ALA A 295 -9.44 -20.85 -15.90
C ALA A 295 -9.48 -22.20 -16.64
N ALA A 296 -8.33 -22.66 -17.12
CA ALA A 296 -8.22 -23.99 -17.76
C ALA A 296 -8.56 -25.13 -16.79
N TYR A 297 -8.04 -25.07 -15.55
CA TYR A 297 -8.36 -26.06 -14.51
C TYR A 297 -9.84 -26.10 -14.18
N LEU A 298 -10.48 -24.95 -13.96
CA LEU A 298 -11.91 -24.88 -13.69
C LEU A 298 -12.73 -25.36 -14.87
N GLY A 299 -12.37 -24.96 -16.10
CA GLY A 299 -13.02 -25.41 -17.32
C GLY A 299 -12.95 -26.91 -17.53
N THR A 300 -11.77 -27.51 -17.34
CA THR A 300 -11.60 -28.98 -17.42
C THR A 300 -12.34 -29.70 -16.32
N THR A 301 -12.37 -29.16 -15.09
CA THR A 301 -13.12 -29.76 -13.98
C THR A 301 -14.62 -29.77 -14.25
N VAL A 302 -15.18 -28.66 -14.75
CA VAL A 302 -16.60 -28.57 -15.12
C VAL A 302 -16.91 -29.51 -16.29
N TRP A 303 -16.04 -29.57 -17.29
CA TRP A 303 -16.19 -30.49 -18.41
C TRP A 303 -16.22 -31.96 -17.96
N THR A 304 -15.25 -32.40 -17.14
CA THR A 304 -15.18 -33.78 -16.65
C THR A 304 -16.41 -34.12 -15.79
N LEU A 305 -16.87 -33.21 -14.94
CA LEU A 305 -18.06 -33.41 -14.14
C LEU A 305 -19.32 -33.55 -14.98
N ALA A 306 -19.43 -32.77 -16.07
CA ALA A 306 -20.57 -32.81 -16.98
C ALA A 306 -20.56 -34.05 -17.90
N ALA A 307 -19.37 -34.49 -18.33
CA ALA A 307 -19.20 -35.62 -19.25
C ALA A 307 -19.19 -36.98 -18.52
N ASP A 308 -18.44 -37.09 -17.43
CA ASP A 308 -18.19 -38.39 -16.76
C ASP A 308 -18.99 -38.57 -15.47
N HIS A 309 -19.70 -37.52 -14.98
CA HIS A 309 -20.45 -37.49 -13.73
C HIS A 309 -19.65 -37.97 -12.51
N SER A 310 -18.31 -37.87 -12.56
CA SER A 310 -17.41 -38.36 -11.51
C SER A 310 -16.27 -37.40 -11.22
N LEU A 311 -15.93 -37.26 -9.93
CA LEU A 311 -14.76 -36.50 -9.48
C LEU A 311 -13.65 -37.49 -9.10
N HIS A 312 -12.57 -37.50 -9.86
CA HIS A 312 -11.40 -38.32 -9.55
C HIS A 312 -10.36 -37.49 -8.81
N VAL A 313 -10.19 -37.78 -7.52
CA VAL A 313 -9.15 -37.12 -6.70
C VAL A 313 -7.80 -37.79 -7.00
N LYS A 314 -6.92 -37.06 -7.69
CA LYS A 314 -5.55 -37.50 -7.95
C LYS A 314 -4.66 -37.21 -6.73
N PRO A 315 -3.84 -38.18 -6.24
CA PRO A 315 -2.99 -38.02 -5.04
C PRO A 315 -2.07 -36.78 -5.11
N LEU A 316 -1.54 -36.46 -6.28
CA LEU A 316 -0.69 -35.29 -6.47
C LEU A 316 -1.43 -33.98 -6.12
N TRP A 317 -2.66 -33.82 -6.62
CA TRP A 317 -3.46 -32.63 -6.34
C TRP A 317 -3.88 -32.53 -4.88
N LEU A 318 -4.17 -33.68 -4.25
CA LEU A 318 -4.46 -33.73 -2.82
C LEU A 318 -3.25 -33.28 -2.00
N ALA A 319 -2.04 -33.77 -2.32
CA ALA A 319 -0.80 -33.36 -1.64
C ALA A 319 -0.55 -31.85 -1.78
N ILE A 320 -0.69 -31.31 -2.98
CA ILE A 320 -0.56 -29.86 -3.24
C ILE A 320 -1.57 -29.08 -2.39
N THR A 321 -2.82 -29.51 -2.36
CA THR A 321 -3.89 -28.90 -1.57
C THR A 321 -3.56 -28.87 -0.08
N VAL A 322 -3.07 -29.99 0.48
CA VAL A 322 -2.66 -30.09 1.89
C VAL A 322 -1.48 -29.16 2.20
N ILE A 323 -0.51 -29.05 1.31
CA ILE A 323 0.62 -28.12 1.48
C ILE A 323 0.11 -26.66 1.54
N PHE A 324 -0.73 -26.23 0.60
CA PHE A 324 -1.31 -24.88 0.59
C PHE A 324 -2.17 -24.62 1.83
N MET A 325 -3.01 -25.58 2.22
CA MET A 325 -3.83 -25.46 3.42
C MET A 325 -2.97 -25.28 4.67
N THR A 326 -1.93 -26.09 4.82
CA THR A 326 -0.99 -26.01 5.96
C THR A 326 -0.27 -24.65 5.97
N GLU A 327 0.20 -24.17 4.81
CA GLU A 327 0.84 -22.87 4.70
C GLU A 327 -0.09 -21.72 5.14
N ARG A 328 -1.35 -21.75 4.71
CA ARG A 328 -2.38 -20.77 5.07
C ARG A 328 -2.68 -20.78 6.57
N ILE A 329 -2.89 -21.96 7.16
CA ILE A 329 -3.13 -22.12 8.61
C ILE A 329 -1.95 -21.55 9.41
N VAL A 330 -0.71 -21.96 9.07
CA VAL A 330 0.50 -21.49 9.75
C VAL A 330 0.66 -19.97 9.64
N THR A 331 0.26 -19.39 8.53
CA THR A 331 0.36 -17.94 8.31
C THR A 331 -0.55 -17.14 9.25
N VAL A 332 -1.76 -17.64 9.50
CA VAL A 332 -2.76 -16.92 10.33
C VAL A 332 -2.84 -17.41 11.77
N ARG A 333 -2.00 -18.37 12.21
CA ARG A 333 -2.08 -19.00 13.53
C ARG A 333 -2.10 -18.02 14.71
N ALA A 334 -1.37 -16.90 14.59
CA ALA A 334 -1.31 -15.86 15.61
C ALA A 334 -2.59 -15.00 15.71
N ARG A 335 -3.55 -15.17 14.80
CA ARG A 335 -4.79 -14.38 14.72
C ARG A 335 -6.01 -15.09 15.35
N GLY A 336 -5.82 -16.28 15.87
CA GLY A 336 -6.84 -17.07 16.56
C GLY A 336 -7.49 -18.17 15.70
N TRP A 337 -8.20 -19.06 16.37
CA TRP A 337 -8.73 -20.29 15.77
C TRP A 337 -9.77 -20.05 14.66
N ARG A 338 -10.56 -18.97 14.74
CA ARG A 338 -11.55 -18.62 13.71
C ARG A 338 -10.90 -18.35 12.36
N GLN A 339 -9.82 -17.58 12.34
CA GLN A 339 -9.04 -17.33 11.13
C GLN A 339 -8.36 -18.58 10.61
N MET A 340 -7.91 -19.46 11.52
CA MET A 340 -7.36 -20.76 11.14
C MET A 340 -8.41 -21.66 10.48
N LEU A 341 -9.66 -21.66 10.97
CA LEU A 341 -10.75 -22.42 10.34
C LEU A 341 -11.09 -21.88 8.93
N VAL A 342 -11.15 -20.57 8.75
CA VAL A 342 -11.37 -19.98 7.42
C VAL A 342 -10.22 -20.32 6.47
N ALA A 343 -8.97 -20.26 6.94
CA ALA A 343 -7.80 -20.63 6.14
C ALA A 343 -7.72 -22.13 5.83
N ALA A 344 -8.26 -22.99 6.71
CA ALA A 344 -8.36 -24.43 6.51
C ALA A 344 -9.52 -24.82 5.58
N SER A 345 -10.60 -24.04 5.59
CA SER A 345 -11.73 -24.24 4.69
C SER A 345 -11.39 -23.68 3.32
N LEU A 346 -10.85 -24.49 2.43
CA LEU A 346 -10.33 -24.09 1.11
C LEU A 346 -11.31 -23.27 0.27
N LEU A 347 -12.62 -23.52 0.38
CA LEU A 347 -13.65 -22.91 -0.45
C LEU A 347 -13.70 -21.36 -0.35
N PRO A 348 -13.76 -20.73 0.85
CA PRO A 348 -13.75 -19.28 0.97
C PRO A 348 -12.48 -18.62 0.40
N GLU A 349 -11.33 -19.25 0.60
CA GLU A 349 -10.05 -18.74 0.07
C GLU A 349 -9.98 -18.93 -1.45
N MET A 350 -10.49 -20.03 -2.00
CA MET A 350 -10.58 -20.24 -3.45
C MET A 350 -11.50 -19.21 -4.13
N ILE A 351 -12.66 -18.93 -3.55
CA ILE A 351 -13.58 -17.92 -4.06
C ILE A 351 -12.87 -16.54 -4.07
N PHE A 352 -12.16 -16.23 -3.01
CA PHE A 352 -11.40 -14.99 -2.93
C PHE A 352 -10.26 -14.91 -3.96
N ASP A 353 -9.51 -15.99 -4.15
CA ASP A 353 -8.45 -16.07 -5.16
C ASP A 353 -9.02 -15.90 -6.58
N ILE A 354 -10.15 -16.55 -6.90
CA ILE A 354 -10.86 -16.38 -8.17
C ILE A 354 -11.31 -14.92 -8.34
N PHE A 355 -11.90 -14.32 -7.32
CA PHE A 355 -12.29 -12.92 -7.32
C PHE A 355 -11.10 -11.99 -7.66
N LEU A 356 -9.94 -12.20 -7.04
CA LEU A 356 -8.72 -11.43 -7.32
C LEU A 356 -8.23 -11.64 -8.75
N GLN A 357 -8.32 -12.85 -9.28
CA GLN A 357 -7.93 -13.17 -10.66
C GLN A 357 -8.86 -12.53 -11.69
N VAL A 358 -10.18 -12.59 -11.48
CA VAL A 358 -11.17 -11.90 -12.34
C VAL A 358 -10.92 -10.39 -12.34
N THR A 359 -10.65 -9.81 -11.15
CA THR A 359 -10.34 -8.39 -11.05
C THR A 359 -9.04 -8.04 -11.78
N HIS A 360 -8.03 -8.91 -11.72
CA HIS A 360 -6.77 -8.72 -12.46
C HIS A 360 -6.97 -8.80 -13.98
N ALA A 361 -7.73 -9.79 -14.47
CA ALA A 361 -8.06 -9.90 -15.88
C ALA A 361 -8.84 -8.68 -16.41
N LYS A 362 -9.79 -8.18 -15.61
CA LYS A 362 -10.53 -6.95 -15.93
C LYS A 362 -9.61 -5.73 -15.97
N ALA A 363 -8.71 -5.57 -14.98
CA ALA A 363 -7.75 -4.47 -14.96
C ALA A 363 -6.85 -4.47 -16.21
N LEU A 364 -6.38 -5.63 -16.64
CA LEU A 364 -5.60 -5.78 -17.86
C LEU A 364 -6.42 -5.38 -19.11
N ALA A 365 -7.65 -5.88 -19.22
CA ALA A 365 -8.55 -5.55 -20.33
C ALA A 365 -8.84 -4.04 -20.39
N ASP A 366 -9.06 -3.38 -19.25
CA ASP A 366 -9.33 -1.94 -19.18
C ASP A 366 -8.09 -1.13 -19.55
N SER A 367 -6.90 -1.54 -19.10
CA SER A 367 -5.64 -0.90 -19.48
C SER A 367 -5.36 -1.00 -20.97
N LEU A 368 -5.61 -2.17 -21.60
CA LEU A 368 -5.42 -2.37 -23.04
C LEU A 368 -6.44 -1.59 -23.89
N ARG A 369 -7.67 -1.42 -23.40
CA ARG A 369 -8.74 -0.71 -24.10
C ARG A 369 -8.71 0.80 -23.88
N GLY A 370 -7.88 1.31 -22.98
CA GLY A 370 -7.84 2.73 -22.63
C GLY A 370 -9.18 3.27 -22.10
N THR A 371 -9.97 2.42 -21.40
CA THR A 371 -11.28 2.84 -20.87
C THR A 371 -11.15 3.99 -19.90
N SER A 372 -12.19 4.85 -19.83
CA SER A 372 -12.23 5.97 -18.88
C SER A 372 -11.98 5.48 -17.44
N ARG A 373 -11.23 6.28 -16.68
CA ARG A 373 -10.94 6.01 -15.28
C ARG A 373 -12.19 6.36 -14.45
N GLN A 374 -13.00 5.34 -14.10
CA GLN A 374 -14.11 5.50 -13.16
C GLN A 374 -13.59 5.26 -11.74
N TRP A 375 -13.88 6.21 -10.86
CA TRP A 375 -13.52 6.18 -9.43
C TRP A 375 -14.75 5.96 -8.57
#